data_3aba140faa03eef0a0d93870c88c94c3
#
_entry.id   3aba140faa03eef0a0d93870c88c94c3
#
_cell.length_a   1.000
_cell.length_b   1.000
_cell.length_c   1.000
_cell.angle_alpha   90.00
_cell.angle_beta   90.00
_cell.angle_gamma   90.00
#
_symmetry.space_group_name_H-M   'P 1'
#
loop_
_entity.id
_entity.type
_entity.pdbx_description
1 polymer ?
#
loop_
_entity_poly.entity_id
_entity_poly.type
_entity_poly.pdbx_seq_one_letter_code
_entity_poly.pdbx_strand_id
1 'polypeptide(L)'
;LWFFKFRQLRANRNRLSDTKIRLEQEKEIVVDFMHNLAVAIGEGIAKKDLYQRIAHTAVITTGAMSACIYEKLPNGRLQGTAVEGLFPPQRALRKSLPEKNEEPRARFLEKILNSEILEEGEGVVGQVSKTGKAVLVENAIGDPRIIKHEDPSLAVRSIIYSPLVYNDRTMGVLAVANPSNGLAFSETDFSLVNSIAEQSALAIRNSDAMNLRLSKSRMDADLRLASEVQELFLAQKFPDCKGLEVSAHYTPSAQVGGDFYDFKKLSSNKFAVSIADVSGKGVPASLLMALCQTNLRHYLTKSRKPSDVLTRLNQELENRIREDMFITIFLAIIDTQENTLTYSRAGHEPALLSSDSKSMKVTKLEGSGMAVGMVTQDIFQEVAEDNIVEFKPGDVLLLYTDGITETESIESEEFGLPRLIKCLESSNEFKPADVNAKILENLDSFSDIDYERDDLTLLCVKRV
;
A
#
# COMPACT_ATOMS: atom_id res chain seq x y z
N LEU A 1 17.98 -74.14 8.24
CA LEU A 1 18.50 -72.78 8.31
C LEU A 1 18.41 -72.05 6.99
N TRP A 2 18.82 -72.64 5.85
CA TRP A 2 18.83 -72.00 4.52
C TRP A 2 17.40 -71.71 3.99
N PHE A 3 16.43 -72.58 4.19
CA PHE A 3 15.03 -72.44 3.78
C PHE A 3 14.31 -71.34 4.56
N PHE A 4 14.65 -71.11 5.80
CA PHE A 4 14.11 -70.10 6.68
C PHE A 4 14.63 -68.70 6.25
N LYS A 5 15.93 -68.59 5.91
CA LYS A 5 16.59 -67.38 5.41
C LYS A 5 16.03 -66.96 4.04
N PHE A 6 15.77 -67.94 3.16
CA PHE A 6 15.19 -67.69 1.83
C PHE A 6 13.74 -67.21 1.92
N ARG A 7 12.94 -67.76 2.83
CA ARG A 7 11.57 -67.30 3.08
C ARG A 7 11.53 -65.85 3.64
N GLN A 8 12.46 -65.54 4.53
CA GLN A 8 12.60 -64.23 5.14
C GLN A 8 13.05 -63.17 4.09
N LEU A 9 13.98 -63.50 3.23
CA LEU A 9 14.43 -62.63 2.13
C LEU A 9 13.31 -62.38 1.10
N ARG A 10 12.52 -63.39 0.79
CA ARG A 10 11.37 -63.26 -0.13
C ARG A 10 10.25 -62.42 0.48
N ALA A 11 9.97 -62.57 1.76
CA ALA A 11 9.02 -61.77 2.50
C ALA A 11 9.48 -60.28 2.59
N ASN A 12 10.76 -60.03 2.85
CA ASN A 12 11.32 -58.70 2.86
C ASN A 12 11.30 -58.04 1.48
N ARG A 13 11.57 -58.80 0.40
CA ARG A 13 11.52 -58.29 -0.98
C ARG A 13 10.10 -57.93 -1.37
N ASN A 14 9.11 -58.72 -1.01
CA ASN A 14 7.71 -58.41 -1.28
C ASN A 14 7.26 -57.18 -0.48
N ARG A 15 7.61 -57.07 0.82
CA ARG A 15 7.35 -55.85 1.61
C ARG A 15 7.97 -54.62 1.01
N LEU A 16 9.22 -54.68 0.55
CA LEU A 16 9.90 -53.56 -0.13
C LEU A 16 9.22 -53.18 -1.46
N SER A 17 8.76 -54.19 -2.25
CA SER A 17 8.02 -53.95 -3.47
C SER A 17 6.66 -53.29 -3.23
N ASP A 18 5.92 -53.75 -2.22
CA ASP A 18 4.61 -53.20 -1.85
C ASP A 18 4.77 -51.76 -1.30
N THR A 19 5.81 -51.52 -0.49
CA THR A 19 6.13 -50.17 0.01
C THR A 19 6.50 -49.21 -1.13
N LYS A 20 7.26 -49.69 -2.13
CA LYS A 20 7.64 -48.89 -3.30
C LYS A 20 6.43 -48.49 -4.16
N ILE A 21 5.53 -49.43 -4.42
CA ILE A 21 4.30 -49.20 -5.19
C ILE A 21 3.41 -48.19 -4.46
N ARG A 22 3.27 -48.30 -3.11
CA ARG A 22 2.52 -47.32 -2.31
C ARG A 22 3.13 -45.92 -2.40
N LEU A 23 4.43 -45.76 -2.24
CA LEU A 23 5.14 -44.49 -2.33
C LEU A 23 5.00 -43.83 -3.73
N GLU A 24 5.01 -44.66 -4.78
CA GLU A 24 4.79 -44.17 -6.16
C GLU A 24 3.36 -43.67 -6.34
N GLN A 25 2.35 -44.37 -5.79
CA GLN A 25 0.96 -43.93 -5.84
C GLN A 25 0.70 -42.63 -5.03
N GLU A 26 1.23 -42.59 -3.79
CA GLU A 26 1.15 -41.36 -2.98
C GLU A 26 1.79 -40.15 -3.70
N LYS A 27 2.95 -40.36 -4.32
CA LYS A 27 3.63 -39.32 -5.07
C LYS A 27 2.80 -38.81 -6.28
N GLU A 28 2.18 -39.73 -7.03
CA GLU A 28 1.35 -39.38 -8.17
C GLU A 28 0.14 -38.54 -7.75
N ILE A 29 -0.55 -38.92 -6.69
CA ILE A 29 -1.68 -38.20 -6.12
C ILE A 29 -1.27 -36.78 -5.69
N VAL A 30 -0.15 -36.64 -4.99
CA VAL A 30 0.34 -35.34 -4.50
C VAL A 30 0.76 -34.46 -5.69
N VAL A 31 1.38 -35.01 -6.73
CA VAL A 31 1.76 -34.27 -7.94
C VAL A 31 0.53 -33.78 -8.69
N ASP A 32 -0.49 -34.60 -8.89
CA ASP A 32 -1.73 -34.20 -9.53
C ASP A 32 -2.47 -33.13 -8.73
N PHE A 33 -2.48 -33.26 -7.40
CA PHE A 33 -3.03 -32.26 -6.51
C PHE A 33 -2.29 -30.90 -6.66
N MET A 34 -0.96 -30.92 -6.64
CA MET A 34 -0.15 -29.71 -6.83
C MET A 34 -0.41 -29.06 -8.18
N HIS A 35 -0.50 -29.86 -9.24
CA HIS A 35 -0.81 -29.33 -10.57
C HIS A 35 -2.16 -28.61 -10.59
N ASN A 36 -3.19 -29.23 -10.03
CA ASN A 36 -4.53 -28.66 -9.96
C ASN A 36 -4.59 -27.37 -9.11
N LEU A 37 -3.82 -27.31 -8.01
CA LEU A 37 -3.70 -26.09 -7.21
C LEU A 37 -2.96 -24.98 -7.97
N ALA A 38 -1.87 -25.31 -8.67
CA ALA A 38 -1.09 -24.35 -9.42
C ALA A 38 -1.92 -23.72 -10.56
N VAL A 39 -2.71 -24.52 -11.28
CA VAL A 39 -3.65 -24.03 -12.31
C VAL A 39 -4.68 -23.08 -11.67
N ALA A 40 -5.31 -23.48 -10.59
CA ALA A 40 -6.31 -22.68 -9.88
C ALA A 40 -5.76 -21.32 -9.42
N ILE A 41 -4.54 -21.30 -8.87
CA ILE A 41 -3.86 -20.07 -8.44
C ILE A 41 -3.57 -19.18 -9.66
N GLY A 42 -3.11 -19.76 -10.76
CA GLY A 42 -2.87 -19.03 -12.01
C GLY A 42 -4.13 -18.39 -12.59
N GLU A 43 -5.30 -18.98 -12.40
CA GLU A 43 -6.62 -18.45 -12.77
C GLU A 43 -7.15 -17.39 -11.81
N GLY A 44 -6.44 -17.10 -10.72
CA GLY A 44 -6.85 -16.08 -9.74
C GLY A 44 -8.01 -16.50 -8.85
N ILE A 45 -8.11 -17.78 -8.52
CA ILE A 45 -9.16 -18.33 -7.65
C ILE A 45 -9.23 -17.60 -6.30
N ALA A 46 -10.45 -17.37 -5.80
CA ALA A 46 -10.63 -16.80 -4.47
C ALA A 46 -10.11 -17.77 -3.37
N LYS A 47 -9.58 -17.21 -2.30
CA LYS A 47 -8.98 -17.99 -1.20
C LYS A 47 -9.95 -19.02 -0.61
N LYS A 48 -11.22 -18.67 -0.48
CA LYS A 48 -12.27 -19.57 0.01
C LYS A 48 -12.43 -20.80 -0.90
N ASP A 49 -12.40 -20.60 -2.22
CA ASP A 49 -12.54 -21.68 -3.18
C ASP A 49 -11.29 -22.56 -3.21
N LEU A 50 -10.11 -21.97 -2.99
CA LEU A 50 -8.86 -22.71 -2.82
C LEU A 50 -8.94 -23.65 -1.60
N TYR A 51 -9.41 -23.14 -0.46
CA TYR A 51 -9.64 -23.96 0.74
C TYR A 51 -10.66 -25.08 0.50
N GLN A 52 -11.75 -24.80 -0.23
CA GLN A 52 -12.75 -25.79 -0.56
C GLN A 52 -12.18 -26.90 -1.45
N ARG A 53 -11.35 -26.58 -2.45
CA ARG A 53 -10.64 -27.57 -3.27
C ARG A 53 -9.69 -28.43 -2.46
N ILE A 54 -8.98 -27.87 -1.49
CA ILE A 54 -8.10 -28.62 -0.58
C ILE A 54 -8.90 -29.61 0.26
N ALA A 55 -9.99 -29.15 0.89
CA ALA A 55 -10.86 -30.02 1.71
C ALA A 55 -11.47 -31.15 0.87
N HIS A 56 -11.96 -30.85 -0.32
CA HIS A 56 -12.52 -31.81 -1.27
C HIS A 56 -11.49 -32.87 -1.70
N THR A 57 -10.27 -32.42 -2.06
CA THR A 57 -9.19 -33.36 -2.44
C THR A 57 -8.81 -34.27 -1.28
N ALA A 58 -8.70 -33.73 -0.06
CA ALA A 58 -8.38 -34.54 1.13
C ALA A 58 -9.44 -35.62 1.36
N VAL A 59 -10.72 -35.33 1.17
CA VAL A 59 -11.82 -36.29 1.26
C VAL A 59 -11.70 -37.38 0.18
N ILE A 60 -11.54 -37.01 -1.08
CA ILE A 60 -11.48 -37.97 -2.18
C ILE A 60 -10.27 -38.89 -2.06
N THR A 61 -9.11 -38.31 -1.73
CA THR A 61 -7.83 -39.00 -1.72
C THR A 61 -7.74 -40.04 -0.59
N THR A 62 -8.32 -39.72 0.57
CA THR A 62 -8.32 -40.62 1.74
C THR A 62 -9.56 -41.50 1.83
N GLY A 63 -10.56 -41.27 0.95
CA GLY A 63 -11.87 -41.91 1.09
C GLY A 63 -12.61 -41.51 2.34
N ALA A 64 -12.31 -40.36 2.92
CA ALA A 64 -12.97 -39.84 4.12
C ALA A 64 -14.42 -39.41 3.86
N MET A 65 -15.22 -39.32 4.92
CA MET A 65 -16.61 -38.84 4.82
C MET A 65 -16.71 -37.33 4.90
N SER A 66 -15.74 -36.67 5.53
CA SER A 66 -15.75 -35.20 5.67
C SER A 66 -14.36 -34.62 5.97
N ALA A 67 -14.18 -33.38 5.66
CA ALA A 67 -13.00 -32.57 6.00
C ALA A 67 -13.39 -31.13 6.33
N CYS A 68 -12.55 -30.47 7.12
CA CYS A 68 -12.65 -29.06 7.43
C CYS A 68 -11.27 -28.41 7.43
N ILE A 69 -11.18 -27.21 6.88
CA ILE A 69 -10.01 -26.35 7.04
C ILE A 69 -10.33 -25.27 8.07
N TYR A 70 -9.48 -25.20 9.08
CA TYR A 70 -9.47 -24.12 10.06
C TYR A 70 -8.36 -23.13 9.70
N GLU A 71 -8.73 -21.91 9.33
CA GLU A 71 -7.79 -20.82 9.06
C GLU A 71 -7.36 -20.15 10.35
N LYS A 72 -6.07 -19.85 10.49
CA LYS A 72 -5.55 -19.06 11.60
C LYS A 72 -5.68 -17.58 11.26
N LEU A 73 -6.50 -16.87 12.02
CA LEU A 73 -6.76 -15.44 11.88
C LEU A 73 -5.55 -14.59 12.37
N PRO A 74 -5.46 -13.31 12.00
CA PRO A 74 -4.37 -12.42 12.45
C PRO A 74 -4.26 -12.29 13.97
N ASN A 75 -5.36 -12.47 14.71
CA ASN A 75 -5.40 -12.44 16.17
C ASN A 75 -5.00 -13.78 16.83
N GLY A 76 -4.54 -14.76 16.03
CA GLY A 76 -4.11 -16.08 16.50
C GLY A 76 -5.22 -17.11 16.67
N ARG A 77 -6.50 -16.72 16.57
CA ARG A 77 -7.65 -17.62 16.67
C ARG A 77 -7.84 -18.45 15.41
N LEU A 78 -8.57 -19.55 15.52
CA LEU A 78 -8.87 -20.46 14.42
C LEU A 78 -10.36 -20.40 14.08
N GLN A 79 -10.67 -20.34 12.79
CA GLN A 79 -12.04 -20.32 12.28
C GLN A 79 -12.20 -21.36 11.17
N GLY A 80 -13.27 -22.15 11.20
CA GLY A 80 -13.61 -23.05 10.09
C GLY A 80 -13.97 -22.25 8.84
N THR A 81 -13.26 -22.49 7.73
CA THR A 81 -13.38 -21.67 6.52
C THR A 81 -13.92 -22.48 5.33
N ALA A 82 -13.56 -23.75 5.23
CA ALA A 82 -14.04 -24.66 4.18
C ALA A 82 -14.44 -26.00 4.79
N VAL A 83 -15.57 -26.51 4.36
CA VAL A 83 -16.14 -27.76 4.89
C VAL A 83 -16.57 -28.64 3.71
N GLU A 84 -16.17 -29.91 3.77
CA GLU A 84 -16.60 -30.93 2.83
C GLU A 84 -17.32 -32.04 3.61
N GLY A 85 -18.52 -32.41 3.17
CA GLY A 85 -19.36 -33.40 3.84
C GLY A 85 -19.95 -32.91 5.17
N LEU A 86 -20.33 -33.86 6.05
CA LEU A 86 -20.89 -33.57 7.38
C LEU A 86 -19.77 -33.59 8.43
N PHE A 87 -18.93 -32.54 8.43
CA PHE A 87 -17.83 -32.42 9.39
C PHE A 87 -18.36 -31.99 10.77
N PRO A 88 -18.01 -32.70 11.85
CA PRO A 88 -18.48 -32.42 13.20
C PRO A 88 -17.87 -31.14 13.78
N PRO A 89 -18.67 -30.21 14.35
CA PRO A 89 -18.17 -29.04 15.05
C PRO A 89 -17.26 -29.38 16.22
N GLN A 90 -16.35 -28.49 16.59
CA GLN A 90 -15.41 -28.66 17.69
C GLN A 90 -16.00 -28.31 19.05
N ARG A 91 -17.25 -27.86 19.09
CA ARG A 91 -18.04 -27.59 20.28
C ARG A 91 -19.39 -28.31 20.20
N ALA A 92 -19.99 -28.59 21.34
CA ALA A 92 -21.32 -29.17 21.36
C ALA A 92 -22.37 -28.29 20.68
N LEU A 93 -23.19 -28.87 19.83
CA LEU A 93 -24.27 -28.16 19.15
C LEU A 93 -25.30 -27.67 20.16
N ARG A 94 -25.66 -26.42 20.08
CA ARG A 94 -26.75 -25.82 20.88
C ARG A 94 -28.14 -26.11 20.32
N LYS A 95 -28.24 -26.54 19.08
CA LYS A 95 -29.48 -26.87 18.36
C LYS A 95 -29.31 -28.21 17.64
N SER A 96 -30.37 -29.01 17.57
CA SER A 96 -30.42 -30.21 16.75
C SER A 96 -30.19 -29.88 15.27
N LEU A 97 -29.67 -30.87 14.52
CA LEU A 97 -29.57 -30.74 13.07
C LEU A 97 -30.97 -30.53 12.45
N PRO A 98 -31.09 -29.71 11.39
CA PRO A 98 -32.37 -29.49 10.73
C PRO A 98 -32.93 -30.79 10.12
N GLU A 99 -34.27 -30.89 10.06
CA GLU A 99 -34.92 -31.97 9.34
C GLU A 99 -34.69 -31.87 7.83
N LYS A 100 -34.82 -32.96 7.07
CA LYS A 100 -34.48 -33.04 5.64
C LYS A 100 -35.16 -31.98 4.75
N ASN A 101 -36.22 -31.36 5.21
CA ASN A 101 -37.05 -30.42 4.42
C ASN A 101 -36.79 -28.92 4.71
N GLU A 102 -35.95 -28.60 5.71
CA GLU A 102 -35.73 -27.20 6.12
C GLU A 102 -34.49 -26.60 5.46
N GLU A 103 -33.32 -27.19 5.69
CA GLU A 103 -32.05 -26.73 5.11
C GLU A 103 -31.13 -27.97 4.93
N PRO A 104 -30.28 -28.03 3.86
CA PRO A 104 -29.29 -29.09 3.74
C PRO A 104 -28.35 -29.11 4.95
N ARG A 105 -28.25 -30.26 5.62
CA ARG A 105 -27.45 -30.44 6.84
C ARG A 105 -25.99 -29.99 6.66
N ALA A 106 -25.40 -30.22 5.50
CA ALA A 106 -24.05 -29.77 5.18
C ALA A 106 -23.91 -28.24 5.24
N ARG A 107 -24.89 -27.51 4.69
CA ARG A 107 -24.90 -26.04 4.70
C ARG A 107 -25.12 -25.47 6.11
N PHE A 108 -25.95 -26.11 6.91
CA PHE A 108 -26.14 -25.77 8.30
C PHE A 108 -24.85 -25.92 9.10
N LEU A 109 -24.13 -27.05 8.93
CA LEU A 109 -22.86 -27.32 9.59
C LEU A 109 -21.75 -26.34 9.10
N GLU A 110 -21.70 -26.03 7.81
CA GLU A 110 -20.80 -25.01 7.29
C GLU A 110 -21.00 -23.66 7.98
N LYS A 111 -22.25 -23.21 8.17
CA LYS A 111 -22.55 -21.96 8.88
C LYS A 111 -22.06 -22.00 10.34
N ILE A 112 -22.26 -23.14 11.03
CA ILE A 112 -21.80 -23.30 12.40
C ILE A 112 -20.27 -23.24 12.47
N LEU A 113 -19.57 -24.02 11.65
CA LEU A 113 -18.12 -24.07 11.61
C LEU A 113 -17.51 -22.71 11.23
N ASN A 114 -18.11 -22.00 10.29
CA ASN A 114 -17.71 -20.64 9.93
C ASN A 114 -17.93 -19.61 11.06
N SER A 115 -18.85 -19.85 11.98
CA SER A 115 -19.08 -19.01 13.16
C SER A 115 -18.32 -19.46 14.41
N GLU A 116 -17.76 -20.66 14.39
CA GLU A 116 -17.02 -21.24 15.49
C GLU A 116 -15.58 -20.69 15.50
N ILE A 117 -15.24 -19.94 16.55
CA ILE A 117 -13.90 -19.41 16.75
C ILE A 117 -13.25 -20.16 17.90
N LEU A 118 -12.13 -20.80 17.65
CA LEU A 118 -11.35 -21.57 18.61
C LEU A 118 -10.11 -20.77 19.03
N GLU A 119 -9.77 -20.85 20.32
CA GLU A 119 -8.52 -20.26 20.81
C GLU A 119 -7.33 -21.16 20.46
N GLU A 120 -6.13 -20.58 20.36
CA GLU A 120 -4.91 -21.35 20.17
C GLU A 120 -4.67 -22.25 21.39
N GLY A 121 -4.56 -23.55 21.16
CA GLY A 121 -4.47 -24.57 22.22
C GLY A 121 -5.82 -25.16 22.64
N GLU A 122 -6.96 -24.65 22.19
CA GLU A 122 -8.29 -25.19 22.45
C GLU A 122 -8.54 -26.46 21.63
N GLY A 123 -8.85 -27.55 22.29
CA GLY A 123 -9.10 -28.83 21.65
C GLY A 123 -7.90 -29.38 20.87
N VAL A 124 -8.13 -30.39 20.02
CA VAL A 124 -7.03 -30.93 19.17
C VAL A 124 -6.64 -29.96 18.07
N VAL A 125 -7.57 -29.28 17.47
CA VAL A 125 -7.32 -28.27 16.42
C VAL A 125 -6.40 -27.17 16.93
N GLY A 126 -6.71 -26.57 18.09
CA GLY A 126 -5.87 -25.52 18.68
C GLY A 126 -4.49 -26.01 19.10
N GLN A 127 -4.38 -27.26 19.62
CA GLN A 127 -3.10 -27.89 19.96
C GLN A 127 -2.23 -28.11 18.71
N VAL A 128 -2.79 -28.61 17.62
CA VAL A 128 -2.10 -28.81 16.35
C VAL A 128 -1.63 -27.48 15.78
N SER A 129 -2.47 -26.45 15.83
CA SER A 129 -2.08 -25.10 15.42
C SER A 129 -0.91 -24.56 16.23
N LYS A 130 -0.90 -24.76 17.55
CA LYS A 130 0.13 -24.27 18.46
C LYS A 130 1.45 -25.01 18.31
N THR A 131 1.39 -26.34 18.15
CA THR A 131 2.58 -27.19 18.14
C THR A 131 3.19 -27.38 16.76
N GLY A 132 2.43 -27.12 15.69
CA GLY A 132 2.83 -27.44 14.33
C GLY A 132 2.99 -28.95 14.06
N LYS A 133 2.41 -29.81 14.91
CA LYS A 133 2.55 -31.27 14.80
C LYS A 133 1.20 -31.90 14.47
N ALA A 134 1.18 -32.72 13.44
CA ALA A 134 -0.01 -33.48 13.06
C ALA A 134 -0.38 -34.52 14.10
N VAL A 135 -1.67 -34.86 14.18
CA VAL A 135 -2.23 -35.82 15.12
C VAL A 135 -3.19 -36.76 14.39
N LEU A 136 -2.94 -38.09 14.54
CA LEU A 136 -3.88 -39.15 14.18
C LEU A 136 -4.58 -39.63 15.43
N VAL A 137 -5.91 -39.63 15.42
CA VAL A 137 -6.75 -40.26 16.45
C VAL A 137 -7.44 -41.46 15.82
N GLU A 138 -6.85 -42.67 16.02
CA GLU A 138 -7.38 -43.91 15.44
C GLU A 138 -8.73 -44.31 16.04
N ASN A 139 -8.89 -44.15 17.36
CA ASN A 139 -10.13 -44.41 18.07
C ASN A 139 -10.63 -43.19 18.81
N ALA A 140 -11.42 -42.36 18.09
CA ALA A 140 -11.98 -41.12 18.63
C ALA A 140 -13.15 -41.33 19.60
N ILE A 141 -13.79 -42.49 19.61
CA ILE A 141 -14.95 -42.78 20.47
C ILE A 141 -14.55 -42.74 21.96
N GLY A 142 -13.32 -43.18 22.27
CA GLY A 142 -12.76 -43.21 23.64
C GLY A 142 -11.90 -42.01 23.99
N ASP A 143 -11.60 -41.12 23.06
CA ASP A 143 -10.69 -39.99 23.28
C ASP A 143 -11.43 -38.79 23.91
N PRO A 144 -11.04 -38.36 25.13
CA PRO A 144 -11.70 -37.23 25.82
C PRO A 144 -11.51 -35.89 25.16
N ARG A 145 -10.57 -35.74 24.21
CA ARG A 145 -10.30 -34.51 23.46
C ARG A 145 -11.31 -34.29 22.32
N ILE A 146 -12.04 -35.37 21.93
CA ILE A 146 -13.00 -35.35 20.82
C ILE A 146 -14.41 -35.13 21.37
N ILE A 147 -15.09 -34.13 20.86
CA ILE A 147 -16.45 -33.78 21.25
C ILE A 147 -17.43 -34.87 20.77
N LYS A 148 -18.27 -35.34 21.69
CA LYS A 148 -19.36 -36.28 21.37
C LYS A 148 -20.62 -35.51 21.02
N HIS A 149 -21.18 -35.80 19.86
CA HIS A 149 -22.45 -35.23 19.39
C HIS A 149 -23.56 -36.24 19.60
N GLU A 150 -24.78 -35.76 19.91
CA GLU A 150 -25.97 -36.59 20.07
C GLU A 150 -26.43 -37.24 18.76
N ASP A 151 -26.27 -36.48 17.63
CA ASP A 151 -26.60 -36.99 16.30
C ASP A 151 -25.56 -38.02 15.83
N PRO A 152 -25.99 -39.26 15.52
CA PRO A 152 -25.08 -40.31 15.07
C PRO A 152 -24.33 -39.97 13.75
N SER A 153 -24.89 -39.11 12.91
CA SER A 153 -24.24 -38.67 11.65
C SER A 153 -22.99 -37.81 11.89
N LEU A 154 -22.83 -37.26 13.08
CA LEU A 154 -21.69 -36.47 13.52
C LEU A 154 -20.72 -37.25 14.41
N ALA A 155 -20.97 -38.56 14.60
CA ALA A 155 -20.09 -39.40 15.41
C ALA A 155 -18.69 -39.49 14.76
N VAL A 156 -17.65 -39.15 15.51
CA VAL A 156 -16.26 -39.29 15.09
C VAL A 156 -15.73 -40.65 15.52
N ARG A 157 -15.27 -41.46 14.57
CA ARG A 157 -14.65 -42.78 14.82
C ARG A 157 -13.13 -42.69 14.73
N SER A 158 -12.64 -42.06 13.70
CA SER A 158 -11.21 -41.78 13.49
C SER A 158 -11.05 -40.42 12.79
N ILE A 159 -10.00 -39.68 13.14
CA ILE A 159 -9.79 -38.34 12.60
C ILE A 159 -8.30 -38.02 12.55
N ILE A 160 -7.90 -37.30 11.50
CA ILE A 160 -6.56 -36.73 11.29
C ILE A 160 -6.65 -35.25 11.38
N TYR A 161 -5.72 -34.62 12.11
CA TYR A 161 -5.49 -33.20 12.14
C TYR A 161 -4.08 -32.92 11.66
N SER A 162 -3.93 -32.19 10.58
CA SER A 162 -2.63 -31.81 10.01
C SER A 162 -2.47 -30.31 9.93
N PRO A 163 -1.36 -29.73 10.43
CA PRO A 163 -1.15 -28.28 10.36
C PRO A 163 -0.77 -27.85 8.96
N LEU A 164 -1.28 -26.70 8.54
CA LEU A 164 -0.85 -25.99 7.33
C LEU A 164 0.35 -25.12 7.70
N VAL A 165 1.56 -25.64 7.53
CA VAL A 165 2.80 -24.98 7.97
C VAL A 165 3.58 -24.45 6.77
N TYR A 166 4.02 -23.18 6.86
CA TYR A 166 4.96 -22.56 5.94
C TYR A 166 6.01 -21.76 6.72
N ASN A 167 7.30 -22.04 6.49
CA ASN A 167 8.43 -21.41 7.21
C ASN A 167 8.21 -21.34 8.72
N ASP A 168 7.97 -22.49 9.35
CA ASP A 168 7.75 -22.66 10.79
C ASP A 168 6.53 -21.90 11.37
N ARG A 169 5.67 -21.36 10.50
CA ARG A 169 4.43 -20.69 10.91
C ARG A 169 3.22 -21.51 10.51
N THR A 170 2.37 -21.83 11.48
CA THR A 170 1.09 -22.48 11.22
C THR A 170 0.09 -21.45 10.73
N MET A 171 -0.46 -21.67 9.53
CA MET A 171 -1.47 -20.82 8.87
C MET A 171 -2.89 -21.34 9.14
N GLY A 172 -3.02 -22.58 9.57
CA GLY A 172 -4.30 -23.22 9.81
C GLY A 172 -4.13 -24.72 10.09
N VAL A 173 -5.24 -25.43 10.10
CA VAL A 173 -5.29 -26.88 10.31
C VAL A 173 -6.25 -27.52 9.32
N LEU A 174 -5.82 -28.55 8.63
CA LEU A 174 -6.67 -29.45 7.86
C LEU A 174 -7.10 -30.59 8.76
N ALA A 175 -8.40 -30.79 8.92
CA ALA A 175 -8.97 -31.91 9.67
C ALA A 175 -9.77 -32.81 8.73
N VAL A 176 -9.54 -34.12 8.79
CA VAL A 176 -10.18 -35.12 7.93
C VAL A 176 -10.78 -36.22 8.82
N ALA A 177 -12.08 -36.49 8.71
CA ALA A 177 -12.80 -37.35 9.60
C ALA A 177 -13.49 -38.53 8.89
N ASN A 178 -13.44 -39.69 9.56
CA ASN A 178 -14.17 -40.90 9.26
C ASN A 178 -13.93 -41.50 7.86
N PRO A 179 -13.08 -42.52 7.71
CA PRO A 179 -13.01 -43.28 6.46
C PRO A 179 -14.37 -43.91 6.11
N SER A 180 -14.76 -43.87 4.85
CA SER A 180 -16.04 -44.37 4.34
C SER A 180 -16.19 -45.90 4.44
N ASN A 181 -15.06 -46.62 4.49
CA ASN A 181 -15.01 -48.06 4.69
C ASN A 181 -15.32 -48.52 6.12
N GLY A 182 -15.54 -47.58 7.05
CA GLY A 182 -15.88 -47.88 8.45
C GLY A 182 -14.70 -48.24 9.36
N LEU A 183 -13.48 -48.33 8.79
CA LEU A 183 -12.24 -48.61 9.55
C LEU A 183 -11.66 -47.32 10.16
N ALA A 184 -10.58 -47.43 10.94
CA ALA A 184 -9.77 -46.31 11.34
C ALA A 184 -8.85 -45.86 10.20
N PHE A 185 -8.42 -44.58 10.20
CA PHE A 185 -7.36 -44.13 9.32
C PHE A 185 -6.05 -44.91 9.59
N SER A 186 -5.33 -45.21 8.53
CA SER A 186 -4.02 -45.83 8.55
C SER A 186 -2.89 -44.81 8.63
N GLU A 187 -1.68 -45.28 8.95
CA GLU A 187 -0.45 -44.46 8.84
C GLU A 187 -0.21 -43.93 7.42
N THR A 188 -0.67 -44.67 6.39
CA THR A 188 -0.62 -44.20 4.99
C THR A 188 -1.55 -43.01 4.76
N ASP A 189 -2.79 -43.06 5.27
CA ASP A 189 -3.73 -41.94 5.19
C ASP A 189 -3.19 -40.71 5.93
N PHE A 190 -2.57 -40.95 7.10
CA PHE A 190 -1.93 -39.91 7.90
C PHE A 190 -0.79 -39.22 7.13
N SER A 191 0.12 -40.02 6.53
CA SER A 191 1.21 -39.47 5.68
C SER A 191 0.67 -38.64 4.50
N LEU A 192 -0.36 -39.17 3.84
CA LEU A 192 -0.97 -38.50 2.69
C LEU A 192 -1.64 -37.18 3.06
N VAL A 193 -2.42 -37.13 4.15
CA VAL A 193 -3.04 -35.89 4.65
C VAL A 193 -1.97 -34.88 5.04
N ASN A 194 -0.87 -35.31 5.65
CA ASN A 194 0.24 -34.40 5.97
C ASN A 194 0.88 -33.83 4.71
N SER A 195 1.13 -34.66 3.70
CA SER A 195 1.67 -34.17 2.41
C SER A 195 0.73 -33.19 1.72
N ILE A 196 -0.59 -33.46 1.73
CA ILE A 196 -1.60 -32.54 1.21
C ILE A 196 -1.58 -31.23 2.00
N ALA A 197 -1.50 -31.29 3.32
CA ALA A 197 -1.48 -30.08 4.17
C ALA A 197 -0.24 -29.21 3.93
N GLU A 198 0.94 -29.81 3.83
CA GLU A 198 2.19 -29.13 3.53
C GLU A 198 2.14 -28.43 2.15
N GLN A 199 1.69 -29.14 1.12
CA GLN A 199 1.56 -28.55 -0.22
C GLN A 199 0.46 -27.48 -0.28
N SER A 200 -0.61 -27.67 0.49
CA SER A 200 -1.68 -26.69 0.62
C SER A 200 -1.19 -25.38 1.27
N ALA A 201 -0.37 -25.46 2.30
CA ALA A 201 0.21 -24.29 2.94
C ALA A 201 1.05 -23.46 1.96
N LEU A 202 1.87 -24.12 1.13
CA LEU A 202 2.64 -23.47 0.08
C LEU A 202 1.72 -22.81 -0.96
N ALA A 203 0.68 -23.52 -1.41
CA ALA A 203 -0.28 -23.02 -2.39
C ALA A 203 -1.05 -21.79 -1.87
N ILE A 204 -1.53 -21.83 -0.63
CA ILE A 204 -2.21 -20.69 0.02
C ILE A 204 -1.28 -19.49 0.08
N ARG A 205 -0.03 -19.67 0.51
CA ARG A 205 0.95 -18.59 0.58
C ARG A 205 1.25 -17.97 -0.77
N ASN A 206 1.39 -18.79 -1.81
CA ASN A 206 1.62 -18.31 -3.17
C ASN A 206 0.41 -17.52 -3.70
N SER A 207 -0.81 -17.97 -3.41
CA SER A 207 -2.05 -17.26 -3.75
C SER A 207 -2.12 -15.90 -3.04
N ASP A 208 -1.85 -15.83 -1.74
CA ASP A 208 -1.82 -14.58 -0.97
C ASP A 208 -0.77 -13.61 -1.54
N ALA A 209 0.44 -14.09 -1.84
CA ALA A 209 1.51 -13.28 -2.41
C ALA A 209 1.15 -12.77 -3.83
N MET A 210 0.52 -13.59 -4.64
CA MET A 210 0.07 -13.20 -6.00
C MET A 210 -1.01 -12.14 -5.93
N ASN A 211 -2.02 -12.30 -5.07
CA ASN A 211 -3.09 -11.32 -4.89
C ASN A 211 -2.56 -9.98 -4.40
N LEU A 212 -1.59 -9.98 -3.46
CA LEU A 212 -0.95 -8.76 -3.00
C LEU A 212 -0.17 -8.05 -4.13
N ARG A 213 0.57 -8.81 -4.95
CA ARG A 213 1.29 -8.26 -6.11
C ARG A 213 0.34 -7.64 -7.14
N LEU A 214 -0.77 -8.33 -7.44
CA LEU A 214 -1.78 -7.82 -8.39
C LEU A 214 -2.44 -6.55 -7.85
N SER A 215 -2.78 -6.51 -6.58
CA SER A 215 -3.36 -5.33 -5.93
C SER A 215 -2.39 -4.14 -5.96
N LYS A 216 -1.11 -4.39 -5.62
CA LYS A 216 -0.06 -3.36 -5.71
C LYS A 216 0.10 -2.85 -7.15
N SER A 217 0.18 -3.75 -8.13
CA SER A 217 0.34 -3.37 -9.54
C SER A 217 -0.83 -2.53 -10.06
N ARG A 218 -2.08 -2.83 -9.64
CA ARG A 218 -3.24 -2.00 -9.98
C ARG A 218 -3.14 -0.61 -9.36
N MET A 219 -2.80 -0.55 -8.07
CA MET A 219 -2.63 0.73 -7.38
C MET A 219 -1.53 1.59 -8.02
N ASP A 220 -0.39 0.99 -8.40
CA ASP A 220 0.70 1.68 -9.09
C ASP A 220 0.27 2.18 -10.48
N ALA A 221 -0.62 1.46 -11.18
CA ALA A 221 -1.17 1.90 -12.45
C ALA A 221 -2.14 3.08 -12.27
N ASP A 222 -3.03 3.04 -11.28
CA ASP A 222 -3.97 4.11 -10.98
C ASP A 222 -3.23 5.40 -10.56
N LEU A 223 -2.18 5.28 -9.75
CA LEU A 223 -1.34 6.41 -9.36
C LEU A 223 -0.58 7.02 -10.53
N ARG A 224 -0.10 6.22 -11.50
CA ARG A 224 0.51 6.75 -12.73
C ARG A 224 -0.48 7.56 -13.56
N LEU A 225 -1.72 7.08 -13.71
CA LEU A 225 -2.77 7.85 -14.39
C LEU A 225 -3.08 9.16 -13.64
N ALA A 226 -3.08 9.15 -12.32
CA ALA A 226 -3.26 10.36 -11.51
C ALA A 226 -2.10 11.36 -11.74
N SER A 227 -0.86 10.88 -11.84
CA SER A 227 0.32 11.71 -12.18
C SER A 227 0.21 12.36 -13.56
N GLU A 228 -0.21 11.60 -14.58
CA GLU A 228 -0.44 12.15 -15.93
C GLU A 228 -1.49 13.26 -15.92
N VAL A 229 -2.56 13.10 -15.11
CA VAL A 229 -3.58 14.14 -14.95
C VAL A 229 -3.02 15.35 -14.19
N GLN A 230 -2.22 15.13 -13.14
CA GLN A 230 -1.58 16.20 -12.37
C GLN A 230 -0.65 17.05 -13.24
N GLU A 231 0.12 16.44 -14.13
CA GLU A 231 0.99 17.17 -15.07
C GLU A 231 0.25 18.18 -15.96
N LEU A 232 -1.06 17.96 -16.22
CA LEU A 232 -1.87 18.91 -16.98
C LEU A 232 -2.14 20.21 -16.22
N PHE A 233 -2.06 20.20 -14.90
CA PHE A 233 -2.18 21.41 -14.07
C PHE A 233 -0.87 22.20 -14.02
N LEU A 234 0.29 21.55 -14.10
CA LEU A 234 1.57 22.22 -14.08
C LEU A 234 1.83 22.97 -15.41
N ALA A 235 2.36 24.17 -15.31
CA ALA A 235 2.65 25.01 -16.48
C ALA A 235 3.84 24.45 -17.26
N GLN A 236 3.57 23.59 -18.25
CA GLN A 236 4.62 22.97 -19.09
C GLN A 236 5.21 23.96 -20.13
N LYS A 237 4.48 25.00 -20.48
CA LYS A 237 4.92 26.05 -21.41
C LYS A 237 4.59 27.40 -20.84
N PHE A 238 5.60 28.26 -20.76
CA PHE A 238 5.40 29.62 -20.37
C PHE A 238 4.99 30.46 -21.60
N PRO A 239 3.98 31.34 -21.47
CA PRO A 239 3.61 32.21 -22.57
C PRO A 239 4.77 33.15 -22.93
N ASP A 240 4.84 33.56 -24.18
CA ASP A 240 5.84 34.55 -24.63
C ASP A 240 5.67 35.85 -23.83
N CYS A 241 6.67 36.16 -23.03
CA CYS A 241 6.68 37.25 -22.07
C CYS A 241 7.75 38.27 -22.48
N LYS A 242 7.33 39.37 -23.06
CA LYS A 242 8.29 40.45 -23.37
C LYS A 242 9.00 40.90 -22.09
N GLY A 243 10.31 40.70 -22.05
CA GLY A 243 11.18 41.15 -20.98
C GLY A 243 11.26 40.19 -19.76
N LEU A 244 10.77 38.95 -19.86
CA LEU A 244 10.96 37.92 -18.86
C LEU A 244 11.41 36.60 -19.50
N GLU A 245 12.40 35.97 -18.90
CA GLU A 245 12.73 34.55 -19.12
C GLU A 245 12.31 33.74 -17.89
N VAL A 246 11.73 32.55 -18.08
CA VAL A 246 11.18 31.73 -17.01
C VAL A 246 11.62 30.30 -17.20
N SER A 247 11.99 29.64 -16.10
CA SER A 247 12.24 28.20 -16.04
C SER A 247 11.68 27.64 -14.74
N ALA A 248 11.06 26.48 -14.82
CA ALA A 248 10.62 25.75 -13.64
C ALA A 248 11.17 24.33 -13.66
N HIS A 249 11.29 23.76 -12.47
CA HIS A 249 11.58 22.34 -12.24
C HIS A 249 10.64 21.81 -11.16
N TYR A 250 10.13 20.61 -11.38
CA TYR A 250 9.29 19.90 -10.41
C TYR A 250 9.63 18.43 -10.44
N THR A 251 9.88 17.88 -9.26
CA THR A 251 10.06 16.43 -9.06
C THR A 251 9.25 16.03 -7.83
N PRO A 252 8.17 15.25 -7.98
CA PRO A 252 7.40 14.79 -6.85
C PRO A 252 8.15 13.73 -6.05
N SER A 253 7.94 13.72 -4.73
CA SER A 253 8.50 12.74 -3.79
C SER A 253 7.90 11.33 -3.97
N ALA A 254 6.67 11.26 -4.47
CA ALA A 254 5.95 10.03 -4.79
C ALA A 254 5.44 10.08 -6.24
N GLN A 255 4.49 9.19 -6.60
CA GLN A 255 3.87 9.25 -7.94
C GLN A 255 3.08 10.54 -8.19
N VAL A 256 2.52 11.15 -7.14
CA VAL A 256 1.81 12.44 -7.18
C VAL A 256 2.24 13.27 -5.98
N GLY A 257 2.40 14.58 -6.16
CA GLY A 257 2.86 15.49 -5.13
C GLY A 257 1.82 16.54 -4.73
N GLY A 258 2.15 17.30 -3.66
CA GLY A 258 1.35 18.43 -3.16
C GLY A 258 1.75 19.77 -3.76
N ASP A 259 2.98 19.89 -4.23
CA ASP A 259 3.53 21.12 -4.78
C ASP A 259 2.94 21.52 -6.12
N PHE A 260 2.87 22.81 -6.37
CA PHE A 260 2.70 23.35 -7.72
C PHE A 260 3.39 24.69 -7.91
N TYR A 261 3.72 24.98 -9.15
CA TYR A 261 4.06 26.31 -9.60
C TYR A 261 3.11 26.74 -10.71
N ASP A 262 2.91 28.04 -10.85
CA ASP A 262 2.12 28.58 -11.94
C ASP A 262 2.67 29.90 -12.46
N PHE A 263 2.46 30.13 -13.74
CA PHE A 263 2.80 31.36 -14.44
C PHE A 263 1.62 31.78 -15.32
N LYS A 264 1.07 32.97 -15.06
CA LYS A 264 -0.09 33.47 -15.79
C LYS A 264 0.12 34.88 -16.33
N LYS A 265 -0.07 35.06 -17.63
CA LYS A 265 -0.12 36.36 -18.24
C LYS A 265 -1.44 37.07 -17.90
N LEU A 266 -1.37 38.24 -17.28
CA LEU A 266 -2.52 39.02 -16.86
C LEU A 266 -2.84 40.16 -17.85
N SER A 267 -1.80 40.74 -18.48
CA SER A 267 -1.91 41.74 -19.54
C SER A 267 -0.66 41.71 -20.42
N SER A 268 -0.48 42.70 -21.28
CA SER A 268 0.74 42.84 -22.09
C SER A 268 2.01 42.96 -21.25
N ASN A 269 1.93 43.61 -20.07
CA ASN A 269 3.09 43.97 -19.25
C ASN A 269 3.00 43.37 -17.81
N LYS A 270 1.88 42.68 -17.46
CA LYS A 270 1.69 42.11 -16.10
C LYS A 270 1.60 40.61 -16.15
N PHE A 271 2.35 39.98 -15.25
CA PHE A 271 2.47 38.52 -15.14
C PHE A 271 2.35 38.12 -13.68
N ALA A 272 1.56 37.07 -13.38
CA ALA A 272 1.52 36.46 -12.07
C ALA A 272 2.41 35.23 -12.07
N VAL A 273 3.17 35.07 -11.00
CA VAL A 273 3.97 33.87 -10.67
C VAL A 273 3.57 33.38 -9.31
N SER A 274 3.42 32.08 -9.13
CA SER A 274 3.12 31.48 -7.85
C SER A 274 3.85 30.16 -7.68
N ILE A 275 4.14 29.84 -6.42
CA ILE A 275 4.59 28.54 -5.97
C ILE A 275 3.82 28.22 -4.70
N ALA A 276 3.48 26.96 -4.51
CA ALA A 276 2.73 26.50 -3.35
C ALA A 276 3.09 25.07 -2.99
N ASP A 277 2.96 24.79 -1.71
CA ASP A 277 3.09 23.46 -1.15
C ASP A 277 1.86 23.15 -0.29
N VAL A 278 1.28 21.96 -0.50
CA VAL A 278 0.13 21.44 0.22
C VAL A 278 0.59 20.45 1.27
N SER A 279 0.29 20.71 2.53
CA SER A 279 0.61 19.82 3.63
C SER A 279 0.10 18.38 3.40
N GLY A 280 0.94 17.39 3.70
CA GLY A 280 0.67 15.98 3.48
C GLY A 280 1.16 15.50 2.11
N LYS A 281 1.00 14.20 1.83
CA LYS A 281 1.57 13.56 0.63
C LYS A 281 0.53 12.72 -0.13
N GLY A 282 0.81 12.45 -1.39
CA GLY A 282 0.02 11.56 -2.23
C GLY A 282 -1.30 12.15 -2.74
N VAL A 283 -2.27 11.28 -3.03
CA VAL A 283 -3.53 11.65 -3.70
C VAL A 283 -4.33 12.78 -3.01
N PRO A 284 -4.49 12.81 -1.67
CA PRO A 284 -5.22 13.91 -1.03
C PRO A 284 -4.56 15.28 -1.27
N ALA A 285 -3.23 15.36 -1.16
CA ALA A 285 -2.48 16.59 -1.39
C ALA A 285 -2.58 17.03 -2.86
N SER A 286 -2.44 16.11 -3.82
CA SER A 286 -2.53 16.41 -5.25
C SER A 286 -3.91 16.91 -5.69
N LEU A 287 -5.00 16.41 -5.10
CA LEU A 287 -6.37 16.89 -5.36
C LEU A 287 -6.58 18.31 -4.81
N LEU A 288 -6.07 18.58 -3.61
CA LEU A 288 -6.13 19.90 -3.00
C LEU A 288 -5.27 20.91 -3.76
N MET A 289 -4.10 20.50 -4.24
CA MET A 289 -3.25 21.26 -5.14
C MET A 289 -4.02 21.70 -6.39
N ALA A 290 -4.67 20.76 -7.09
CA ALA A 290 -5.43 21.06 -8.32
C ALA A 290 -6.60 22.03 -8.06
N LEU A 291 -7.31 21.85 -6.93
CA LEU A 291 -8.37 22.75 -6.49
C LEU A 291 -7.81 24.15 -6.20
N CYS A 292 -6.71 24.24 -5.45
CA CYS A 292 -6.04 25.49 -5.11
C CYS A 292 -5.61 26.25 -6.37
N GLN A 293 -4.88 25.61 -7.28
CA GLN A 293 -4.39 26.22 -8.51
C GLN A 293 -5.53 26.73 -9.40
N THR A 294 -6.59 25.93 -9.55
CA THR A 294 -7.76 26.35 -10.35
C THR A 294 -8.40 27.60 -9.80
N ASN A 295 -8.63 27.65 -8.47
CA ASN A 295 -9.19 28.83 -7.81
C ASN A 295 -8.24 30.05 -7.87
N LEU A 296 -6.95 29.84 -7.66
CA LEU A 296 -5.93 30.88 -7.78
C LEU A 296 -5.97 31.51 -9.17
N ARG A 297 -5.96 30.72 -10.23
CA ARG A 297 -6.09 31.21 -11.62
C ARG A 297 -7.38 31.98 -11.85
N HIS A 298 -8.50 31.55 -11.26
CA HIS A 298 -9.78 32.20 -11.35
C HIS A 298 -9.73 33.58 -10.67
N TYR A 299 -9.23 33.69 -9.43
CA TYR A 299 -9.18 34.94 -8.70
C TYR A 299 -8.19 35.97 -9.30
N LEU A 300 -7.08 35.51 -9.90
CA LEU A 300 -6.17 36.35 -10.67
C LEU A 300 -6.82 37.03 -11.88
N THR A 301 -7.98 36.61 -12.36
CA THR A 301 -8.74 37.31 -13.37
C THR A 301 -9.52 38.52 -12.80
N LYS A 302 -9.82 38.49 -11.50
CA LYS A 302 -10.72 39.44 -10.83
C LYS A 302 -9.97 40.50 -10.01
N SER A 303 -8.80 40.15 -9.45
CA SER A 303 -7.96 41.06 -8.66
C SER A 303 -6.54 41.13 -9.19
N ARG A 304 -5.89 42.29 -9.00
CA ARG A 304 -4.48 42.56 -9.34
C ARG A 304 -3.61 42.72 -8.08
N LYS A 305 -4.16 42.48 -6.92
CA LYS A 305 -3.44 42.51 -5.65
C LYS A 305 -3.25 41.07 -5.16
N PRO A 306 -2.02 40.62 -4.94
CA PRO A 306 -1.75 39.27 -4.41
C PRO A 306 -2.49 38.95 -3.11
N SER A 307 -2.49 39.88 -2.15
CA SER A 307 -3.19 39.71 -0.86
C SER A 307 -4.69 39.48 -1.02
N ASP A 308 -5.38 40.22 -1.90
CA ASP A 308 -6.81 40.03 -2.19
C ASP A 308 -7.09 38.64 -2.78
N VAL A 309 -6.19 38.15 -3.65
CA VAL A 309 -6.31 36.84 -4.29
C VAL A 309 -6.18 35.75 -3.27
N LEU A 310 -5.16 35.82 -2.39
CA LEU A 310 -4.94 34.82 -1.32
C LEU A 310 -6.06 34.85 -0.28
N THR A 311 -6.57 36.04 0.09
CA THR A 311 -7.71 36.20 1.00
C THR A 311 -8.98 35.52 0.45
N ARG A 312 -9.28 35.69 -0.84
CA ARG A 312 -10.40 35.00 -1.50
C ARG A 312 -10.19 33.50 -1.58
N LEU A 313 -8.95 33.07 -1.79
CA LEU A 313 -8.59 31.66 -1.82
C LEU A 313 -8.79 31.02 -0.45
N ASN A 314 -8.36 31.67 0.64
CA ASN A 314 -8.61 31.20 2.00
C ASN A 314 -10.11 31.09 2.28
N GLN A 315 -10.91 32.09 1.97
CA GLN A 315 -12.36 32.10 2.13
C GLN A 315 -13.05 30.91 1.44
N GLU A 316 -12.56 30.51 0.26
CA GLU A 316 -13.13 29.40 -0.50
C GLU A 316 -12.73 28.04 0.10
N LEU A 317 -11.52 27.94 0.67
CA LEU A 317 -10.92 26.69 1.07
C LEU A 317 -11.05 26.38 2.57
N GLU A 318 -11.15 27.40 3.46
CA GLU A 318 -11.16 27.20 4.92
C GLU A 318 -12.17 26.17 5.42
N ASN A 319 -13.37 26.06 4.76
CA ASN A 319 -14.42 25.12 5.12
C ASN A 319 -14.40 23.81 4.28
N ARG A 320 -13.45 23.67 3.35
CA ARG A 320 -13.32 22.51 2.44
C ARG A 320 -12.08 21.69 2.68
N ILE A 321 -11.14 22.25 3.41
CA ILE A 321 -9.89 21.57 3.79
C ILE A 321 -10.12 20.86 5.12
N ARG A 322 -9.51 19.70 5.31
CA ARG A 322 -9.51 18.99 6.59
C ARG A 322 -8.69 19.79 7.60
N GLU A 323 -9.02 19.67 8.89
CA GLU A 323 -8.34 20.42 9.98
C GLU A 323 -6.81 20.18 10.05
N ASP A 324 -6.33 19.05 9.52
CA ASP A 324 -4.93 18.66 9.47
C ASP A 324 -4.21 19.05 8.17
N MET A 325 -4.89 19.77 7.25
CA MET A 325 -4.35 20.20 5.96
C MET A 325 -4.33 21.72 5.84
N PHE A 326 -3.33 22.24 5.17
CA PHE A 326 -3.17 23.64 4.83
C PHE A 326 -2.32 23.79 3.57
N ILE A 327 -2.27 24.98 3.00
CA ILE A 327 -1.49 25.28 1.79
C ILE A 327 -0.62 26.49 2.05
N THR A 328 0.68 26.32 1.87
CA THR A 328 1.60 27.46 1.85
C THR A 328 1.71 28.01 0.43
N ILE A 329 1.65 29.33 0.25
CA ILE A 329 1.67 29.97 -1.08
C ILE A 329 2.53 31.23 -1.06
N PHE A 330 3.39 31.37 -2.08
CA PHE A 330 3.98 32.64 -2.47
C PHE A 330 3.36 33.07 -3.81
N LEU A 331 2.75 34.25 -3.85
CA LEU A 331 2.14 34.81 -5.04
C LEU A 331 2.74 36.17 -5.33
N ALA A 332 3.25 36.39 -6.57
CA ALA A 332 3.75 37.67 -7.01
C ALA A 332 3.15 38.10 -8.35
N ILE A 333 3.01 39.41 -8.54
CA ILE A 333 2.62 40.06 -9.79
C ILE A 333 3.77 40.95 -10.23
N ILE A 334 4.34 40.61 -11.37
CA ILE A 334 5.44 41.36 -12.02
C ILE A 334 4.83 42.33 -13.01
N ASP A 335 5.19 43.63 -12.89
CA ASP A 335 4.88 44.67 -13.86
C ASP A 335 6.16 45.07 -14.59
N THR A 336 6.30 44.66 -15.85
CA THR A 336 7.49 44.91 -16.65
C THR A 336 7.57 46.33 -17.17
N GLN A 337 6.49 47.13 -17.12
CA GLN A 337 6.47 48.52 -17.51
C GLN A 337 6.94 49.40 -16.35
N GLU A 338 6.45 49.15 -15.14
CA GLU A 338 6.79 49.91 -13.93
C GLU A 338 8.07 49.38 -13.26
N ASN A 339 8.61 48.26 -13.73
CA ASN A 339 9.73 47.52 -13.11
C ASN A 339 9.50 47.20 -11.61
N THR A 340 8.30 46.74 -11.29
CA THR A 340 7.91 46.39 -9.92
C THR A 340 7.48 44.96 -9.83
N LEU A 341 7.73 44.38 -8.65
CA LEU A 341 7.23 43.10 -8.19
C LEU A 341 6.37 43.33 -6.94
N THR A 342 5.07 43.07 -7.04
CA THR A 342 4.16 43.09 -5.90
C THR A 342 3.90 41.67 -5.46
N TYR A 343 4.12 41.34 -4.19
CA TYR A 343 3.95 39.97 -3.71
C TYR A 343 3.23 39.90 -2.36
N SER A 344 2.62 38.77 -2.11
CA SER A 344 2.05 38.38 -0.82
C SER A 344 2.44 36.91 -0.51
N ARG A 345 2.69 36.64 0.76
CA ARG A 345 3.12 35.33 1.25
C ARG A 345 2.08 34.76 2.22
N ALA A 346 1.66 33.54 2.00
CA ALA A 346 0.76 32.81 2.90
C ALA A 346 1.50 31.59 3.48
N GLY A 347 2.36 31.85 4.48
CA GLY A 347 3.10 30.79 5.20
C GLY A 347 4.20 30.08 4.41
N HIS A 348 4.40 30.39 3.13
CA HIS A 348 5.38 29.73 2.26
C HIS A 348 6.82 30.24 2.51
N GLU A 349 7.84 29.52 2.02
CA GLU A 349 9.22 29.96 2.05
C GLU A 349 9.41 31.34 1.39
N PRO A 350 10.26 32.24 1.93
CA PRO A 350 10.51 33.54 1.32
C PRO A 350 11.26 33.38 0.00
N ALA A 351 10.74 33.97 -1.08
CA ALA A 351 11.43 33.97 -2.36
C ALA A 351 12.75 34.76 -2.27
N LEU A 352 13.70 34.43 -3.15
CA LEU A 352 15.02 35.05 -3.21
C LEU A 352 15.08 35.95 -4.44
N LEU A 353 15.45 37.22 -4.22
CA LEU A 353 15.68 38.20 -5.27
C LEU A 353 17.18 38.50 -5.36
N SER A 354 17.80 38.17 -6.48
CA SER A 354 19.17 38.52 -6.81
C SER A 354 19.15 39.73 -7.74
N SER A 355 19.74 40.83 -7.30
CA SER A 355 19.83 42.04 -8.09
C SER A 355 21.14 42.08 -8.89
N ASP A 356 21.08 42.52 -10.16
CA ASP A 356 22.24 42.64 -11.07
C ASP A 356 23.23 43.77 -10.65
N SER A 357 23.03 44.35 -9.46
CA SER A 357 23.97 45.35 -8.96
C SER A 357 25.34 44.71 -8.70
N LYS A 358 26.44 45.48 -8.89
CA LYS A 358 27.83 45.07 -8.66
C LYS A 358 28.14 44.40 -7.32
N SER A 359 27.13 44.37 -6.43
CA SER A 359 27.24 43.77 -5.08
C SER A 359 26.74 42.34 -4.99
N MET A 360 26.16 41.74 -6.07
CA MET A 360 25.62 40.36 -6.09
C MET A 360 24.80 39.99 -4.82
N LYS A 361 24.02 40.96 -4.33
CA LYS A 361 23.29 40.77 -3.07
C LYS A 361 21.97 40.06 -3.29
N VAL A 362 21.82 38.87 -2.72
CA VAL A 362 20.54 38.15 -2.63
C VAL A 362 19.74 38.69 -1.45
N THR A 363 18.51 39.11 -1.71
CA THR A 363 17.56 39.60 -0.72
C THR A 363 16.43 38.62 -0.57
N LYS A 364 16.06 38.29 0.68
CA LYS A 364 14.87 37.48 0.99
C LYS A 364 13.64 38.36 0.89
N LEU A 365 12.64 37.92 0.16
CA LEU A 365 11.35 38.61 0.07
C LEU A 365 10.46 38.08 1.22
N GLU A 366 10.70 38.65 2.38
CA GLU A 366 9.93 38.31 3.61
C GLU A 366 8.55 39.01 3.56
N GLY A 367 7.63 38.60 4.41
CA GLY A 367 6.30 39.16 4.55
C GLY A 367 5.50 38.40 5.58
N SER A 368 4.54 39.06 6.20
CA SER A 368 3.58 38.42 7.08
C SER A 368 2.55 37.61 6.27
N GLY A 369 1.97 36.60 6.88
CA GLY A 369 0.91 35.76 6.28
C GLY A 369 0.89 34.36 6.84
N MET A 370 -0.30 33.81 7.01
CA MET A 370 -0.54 32.45 7.48
C MET A 370 -0.92 31.55 6.31
N ALA A 371 -0.66 30.25 6.42
CA ALA A 371 -1.03 29.32 5.36
C ALA A 371 -2.54 29.29 5.10
N VAL A 372 -2.92 29.12 3.86
CA VAL A 372 -4.34 29.04 3.43
C VAL A 372 -4.98 27.82 4.04
N GLY A 373 -6.17 27.98 4.63
CA GLY A 373 -6.93 26.93 5.31
C GLY A 373 -6.54 26.72 6.78
N MET A 374 -5.48 27.40 7.28
CA MET A 374 -5.02 27.25 8.66
C MET A 374 -5.82 28.11 9.64
N VAL A 375 -6.36 29.24 9.19
CA VAL A 375 -7.08 30.20 10.04
C VAL A 375 -8.37 30.65 9.35
N THR A 376 -9.28 31.20 10.18
CA THR A 376 -10.52 31.79 9.68
C THR A 376 -10.28 32.99 8.80
N GLN A 377 -11.25 33.30 7.95
CA GLN A 377 -11.17 34.40 6.99
C GLN A 377 -10.84 35.75 7.62
N ASP A 378 -11.41 36.05 8.79
CA ASP A 378 -11.19 37.35 9.48
C ASP A 378 -9.71 37.50 9.89
N ILE A 379 -9.11 36.44 10.46
CA ILE A 379 -7.69 36.43 10.86
C ILE A 379 -6.79 36.50 9.62
N PHE A 380 -7.13 35.73 8.58
CA PHE A 380 -6.32 35.71 7.36
C PHE A 380 -6.26 37.10 6.71
N GLN A 381 -7.39 37.79 6.65
CA GLN A 381 -7.49 39.14 6.06
C GLN A 381 -6.68 40.19 6.83
N GLU A 382 -6.54 40.04 8.16
CA GLU A 382 -5.75 40.97 8.99
C GLU A 382 -4.23 40.83 8.75
N VAL A 383 -3.77 39.65 8.40
CA VAL A 383 -2.33 39.35 8.24
C VAL A 383 -1.86 39.32 6.78
N ALA A 384 -2.79 39.25 5.81
CA ALA A 384 -2.44 39.26 4.40
C ALA A 384 -2.04 40.64 3.95
N GLU A 385 -0.81 40.83 3.50
CA GLU A 385 -0.26 42.11 3.06
C GLU A 385 0.37 42.02 1.67
N ASP A 386 0.36 43.13 0.94
CA ASP A 386 1.12 43.27 -0.28
C ASP A 386 2.42 44.00 -0.01
N ASN A 387 3.53 43.40 -0.43
CA ASN A 387 4.86 44.00 -0.41
C ASN A 387 5.27 44.35 -1.84
N ILE A 388 5.93 45.49 -2.03
CA ILE A 388 6.36 45.98 -3.33
C ILE A 388 7.87 46.18 -3.32
N VAL A 389 8.55 45.60 -4.31
CA VAL A 389 9.99 45.79 -4.54
C VAL A 389 10.25 46.15 -6.02
N GLU A 390 11.40 46.76 -6.27
CA GLU A 390 11.87 46.97 -7.64
C GLU A 390 12.27 45.63 -8.26
N PHE A 391 11.99 45.45 -9.56
CA PHE A 391 12.39 44.30 -10.36
C PHE A 391 12.87 44.78 -11.74
N LYS A 392 14.15 45.04 -11.83
CA LYS A 392 14.80 45.71 -12.98
C LYS A 392 15.38 44.68 -13.97
N PRO A 393 15.64 45.07 -15.23
CA PRO A 393 16.42 44.25 -16.13
C PRO A 393 17.74 43.80 -15.51
N GLY A 394 18.03 42.49 -15.60
CA GLY A 394 19.15 41.80 -14.95
C GLY A 394 18.79 41.10 -13.65
N ASP A 395 17.71 41.50 -12.96
CA ASP A 395 17.31 40.85 -11.70
C ASP A 395 16.75 39.43 -11.91
N VAL A 396 17.00 38.56 -10.94
CA VAL A 396 16.56 37.16 -10.92
C VAL A 396 15.73 36.90 -9.67
N LEU A 397 14.51 36.43 -9.85
CA LEU A 397 13.61 35.96 -8.78
C LEU A 397 13.64 34.43 -8.76
N LEU A 398 13.93 33.82 -7.60
CA LEU A 398 13.87 32.39 -7.35
C LEU A 398 12.82 32.09 -6.29
N LEU A 399 11.83 31.27 -6.66
CA LEU A 399 10.86 30.66 -5.78
C LEU A 399 11.21 29.17 -5.65
N TYR A 400 11.03 28.62 -4.45
CA TYR A 400 11.37 27.23 -4.13
C TYR A 400 10.50 26.73 -3.00
N THR A 401 10.31 25.42 -2.91
CA THR A 401 9.66 24.74 -1.78
C THR A 401 10.69 24.21 -0.79
N ASP A 402 10.25 23.89 0.41
CA ASP A 402 11.09 23.40 1.52
C ASP A 402 11.85 22.13 1.19
N GLY A 403 11.32 21.26 0.30
CA GLY A 403 12.05 20.08 -0.17
C GLY A 403 13.43 20.39 -0.73
N ILE A 404 13.70 21.61 -1.21
CA ILE A 404 15.04 22.06 -1.61
C ILE A 404 15.93 22.30 -0.40
N THR A 405 15.44 23.01 0.61
CA THR A 405 16.23 23.40 1.79
C THR A 405 16.32 22.30 2.84
N GLU A 406 15.32 21.46 2.94
CA GLU A 406 15.25 20.34 3.89
C GLU A 406 15.88 19.04 3.34
N THR A 407 16.36 19.02 2.10
CA THR A 407 17.11 17.87 1.58
C THR A 407 18.30 17.58 2.49
N GLU A 408 18.36 16.35 3.02
CA GLU A 408 19.41 15.91 3.96
C GLU A 408 20.61 15.26 3.26
N SER A 409 21.78 15.41 3.87
CA SER A 409 23.00 14.67 3.54
C SER A 409 23.03 13.32 4.25
N ILE A 410 24.04 12.49 3.93
CA ILE A 410 24.32 11.22 4.64
C ILE A 410 24.49 11.43 6.16
N GLU A 411 24.93 12.62 6.58
CA GLU A 411 25.16 12.97 7.98
C GLU A 411 23.91 13.61 8.64
N SER A 412 22.74 13.58 7.95
CA SER A 412 21.49 14.24 8.37
C SER A 412 21.63 15.75 8.57
N GLU A 413 22.49 16.40 7.78
CA GLU A 413 22.59 17.85 7.71
C GLU A 413 21.70 18.34 6.57
N GLU A 414 20.84 19.33 6.81
CA GLU A 414 20.00 19.96 5.79
C GLU A 414 20.84 20.76 4.78
N PHE A 415 20.43 20.79 3.51
CA PHE A 415 21.04 21.66 2.49
C PHE A 415 21.00 23.11 2.93
N GLY A 416 19.87 23.54 3.39
CA GLY A 416 19.63 24.83 4.02
C GLY A 416 19.68 26.03 3.08
N LEU A 417 19.05 27.09 3.53
CA LEU A 417 18.98 28.35 2.81
C LEU A 417 20.36 28.99 2.49
N PRO A 418 21.40 28.91 3.36
CA PRO A 418 22.71 29.48 3.03
C PRO A 418 23.36 28.89 1.77
N ARG A 419 23.22 27.56 1.55
CA ARG A 419 23.76 26.93 0.35
C ARG A 419 22.95 27.32 -0.90
N LEU A 420 21.63 27.42 -0.77
CA LEU A 420 20.76 27.86 -1.86
C LEU A 420 21.09 29.31 -2.30
N ILE A 421 21.27 30.24 -1.35
CA ILE A 421 21.69 31.61 -1.62
C ILE A 421 23.03 31.65 -2.36
N LYS A 422 24.00 30.86 -1.92
CA LYS A 422 25.32 30.77 -2.56
C LYS A 422 25.24 30.25 -4.00
N CYS A 423 24.33 29.32 -4.28
CA CYS A 423 24.07 28.87 -5.65
C CYS A 423 23.54 30.02 -6.52
N LEU A 424 22.63 30.82 -5.98
CA LEU A 424 22.03 31.93 -6.72
C LEU A 424 23.03 33.10 -6.95
N GLU A 425 23.85 33.45 -5.95
CA GLU A 425 24.89 34.50 -6.06
C GLU A 425 25.89 34.20 -7.17
N SER A 426 26.20 32.93 -7.40
CA SER A 426 27.13 32.50 -8.45
C SER A 426 26.48 32.36 -9.84
N SER A 427 25.22 32.79 -10.04
CA SER A 427 24.40 32.46 -11.22
C SER A 427 23.82 33.66 -11.96
N ASN A 428 24.15 34.92 -11.58
CA ASN A 428 23.49 36.12 -12.11
C ASN A 428 23.62 36.31 -13.63
N GLU A 429 24.64 35.77 -14.29
CA GLU A 429 24.82 35.86 -15.74
C GLU A 429 24.08 34.73 -16.49
N PHE A 430 23.55 33.73 -15.77
CA PHE A 430 22.95 32.55 -16.36
C PHE A 430 21.46 32.77 -16.75
N LYS A 431 21.00 31.91 -17.66
CA LYS A 431 19.57 31.80 -17.94
C LYS A 431 18.86 31.10 -16.79
N PRO A 432 17.55 31.31 -16.58
CA PRO A 432 16.80 30.64 -15.52
C PRO A 432 16.94 29.11 -15.53
N ALA A 433 17.05 28.48 -16.69
CA ALA A 433 17.24 27.03 -16.80
C ALA A 433 18.60 26.56 -16.23
N ASP A 434 19.66 27.37 -16.47
CA ASP A 434 21.01 27.06 -15.97
C ASP A 434 21.09 27.24 -14.45
N VAL A 435 20.34 28.23 -13.90
CA VAL A 435 20.22 28.44 -12.44
C VAL A 435 19.58 27.21 -11.79
N ASN A 436 18.44 26.76 -12.32
CA ASN A 436 17.76 25.58 -11.81
C ASN A 436 18.67 24.34 -11.91
N ALA A 437 19.31 24.11 -13.06
CA ALA A 437 20.22 22.97 -13.24
C ALA A 437 21.36 22.97 -12.22
N LYS A 438 21.97 24.14 -11.98
CA LYS A 438 23.06 24.26 -10.99
C LYS A 438 22.61 24.00 -9.56
N ILE A 439 21.40 24.43 -9.17
CA ILE A 439 20.85 24.13 -7.84
C ILE A 439 20.66 22.61 -7.71
N LEU A 440 20.08 21.97 -8.72
CA LEU A 440 19.83 20.52 -8.71
C LEU A 440 21.13 19.70 -8.68
N GLU A 441 22.15 20.08 -9.44
CA GLU A 441 23.48 19.44 -9.39
C GLU A 441 24.11 19.53 -7.98
N ASN A 442 23.98 20.68 -7.31
CA ASN A 442 24.47 20.83 -5.94
C ASN A 442 23.66 20.01 -4.94
N LEU A 443 22.34 19.92 -5.11
CA LEU A 443 21.49 19.04 -4.29
C LEU A 443 21.82 17.57 -4.47
N ASP A 444 21.99 17.11 -5.70
CA ASP A 444 22.33 15.71 -6.00
C ASP A 444 23.73 15.34 -5.48
N SER A 445 24.65 16.29 -5.47
CA SER A 445 25.99 16.10 -4.90
C SER A 445 26.01 16.12 -3.38
N PHE A 446 25.01 16.72 -2.75
CA PHE A 446 24.88 16.88 -1.31
C PHE A 446 24.11 15.74 -0.64
N SER A 447 23.06 15.25 -1.28
CA SER A 447 22.13 14.28 -0.73
C SER A 447 22.58 12.83 -0.91
N ASP A 448 22.11 11.94 -0.04
CA ASP A 448 22.16 10.49 -0.26
C ASP A 448 21.11 10.06 -1.29
N ILE A 449 21.45 9.09 -2.14
CA ILE A 449 20.57 8.55 -3.19
C ILE A 449 19.34 7.84 -2.58
N ASP A 450 19.46 7.30 -1.36
CA ASP A 450 18.42 6.53 -0.69
C ASP A 450 17.53 7.38 0.25
N TYR A 451 17.73 8.71 0.32
CA TYR A 451 16.91 9.59 1.15
C TYR A 451 15.53 9.84 0.51
N GLU A 452 14.46 9.61 1.29
CA GLU A 452 13.09 10.00 0.89
C GLU A 452 12.95 11.53 0.92
N ARG A 453 13.20 12.17 -0.21
CA ARG A 453 13.06 13.62 -0.38
C ARG A 453 11.60 14.03 -0.31
N ASP A 454 11.32 15.30 0.01
CA ASP A 454 10.02 15.91 -0.26
C ASP A 454 9.88 16.35 -1.71
N ASP A 455 8.71 16.89 -2.10
CA ASP A 455 8.52 17.43 -3.44
C ASP A 455 9.55 18.54 -3.70
N LEU A 456 10.25 18.49 -4.83
CA LEU A 456 11.25 19.50 -5.21
C LEU A 456 10.66 20.41 -6.25
N THR A 457 10.43 21.68 -5.89
CA THR A 457 9.90 22.67 -6.83
C THR A 457 10.77 23.91 -6.86
N LEU A 458 11.17 24.31 -8.08
CA LEU A 458 11.90 25.54 -8.38
C LEU A 458 11.16 26.32 -9.47
N LEU A 459 11.02 27.63 -9.28
CA LEU A 459 10.55 28.53 -10.32
C LEU A 459 11.49 29.74 -10.36
N CYS A 460 12.28 29.84 -11.42
CA CYS A 460 13.22 30.93 -11.64
C CYS A 460 12.71 31.88 -12.72
N VAL A 461 12.68 33.19 -12.44
CA VAL A 461 12.24 34.23 -13.34
C VAL A 461 13.33 35.29 -13.46
N LYS A 462 13.82 35.55 -14.67
CA LYS A 462 14.80 36.60 -14.96
C LYS A 462 14.17 37.75 -15.71
N ARG A 463 14.44 38.96 -15.29
CA ARG A 463 14.08 40.17 -15.99
C ARG A 463 15.13 40.45 -17.08
N VAL A 464 14.76 40.47 -18.35
CA VAL A 464 15.61 40.74 -19.52
C VAL A 464 15.28 42.10 -20.16
#